data_61abd0578b48da75bc69220dda2346f8
#
_entry.id   61abd0578b48da75bc69220dda2346f8
#
_cell.length_a   1.000
_cell.length_b   1.000
_cell.length_c   1.000
_cell.angle_alpha   90.00
_cell.angle_beta   90.00
_cell.angle_gamma   90.00
#
_symmetry.space_group_name_H-M   'P 1'
#
loop_
_entity.id
_entity.type
_entity.pdbx_description
1 polymer ?
#
loop_
_entity_poly.entity_id
_entity_poly.type
_entity_poly.pdbx_seq_one_letter_code
_entity_poly.pdbx_strand_id
1 'polypeptide(L)'
;MNKLMTVVAASVCAVSFVSSAVAEEDVSKDGVQKVTADEAEALEEEDDGWFEAGFDVDLFSAYVFRNAIINDELVLQPCVWVDFTLFDFLTVGGNVWQNWYLTNRQKADGVPNEMNETDFNLHIGANIWETEDEEYSLYLQLQHDWYTYRYDFDNSNELALRLEFTNPFVGVYGQYSQAYYPVSGCHFEVGLAQDWNVGELLESENDILNRLTVGFDWNVNFGSGRFLTNYVYGPVPGAYDPEADEYDEECLSDGIGGTTIQGKLAYEVCDHFTIGAVLAFTSVLSGEARDAVEYMGYGGSYKDCVWGGLQVKLDF
;
A
#
# COMPACT_ATOMS: atom_id res chain seq x y z
N MET A 1 -16.46 8.31 -18.59
CA MET A 1 -15.28 8.41 -19.48
C MET A 1 -14.45 9.66 -19.21
N ASN A 2 -15.05 10.86 -19.08
CA ASN A 2 -14.27 12.09 -18.90
C ASN A 2 -13.53 12.24 -17.54
N LYS A 3 -14.06 11.68 -16.44
CA LYS A 3 -13.44 11.79 -15.11
C LYS A 3 -12.20 10.89 -14.96
N LEU A 4 -12.21 9.69 -15.51
CA LEU A 4 -11.05 8.79 -15.50
C LEU A 4 -9.86 9.40 -16.26
N MET A 5 -10.12 10.02 -17.42
CA MET A 5 -9.09 10.76 -18.18
C MET A 5 -8.53 11.97 -17.40
N THR A 6 -9.35 12.62 -16.57
CA THR A 6 -8.89 13.76 -15.76
C THR A 6 -7.95 13.33 -14.63
N VAL A 7 -8.19 12.17 -14.02
CA VAL A 7 -7.31 11.62 -12.97
C VAL A 7 -5.98 11.17 -13.54
N VAL A 8 -6.00 10.42 -14.62
CA VAL A 8 -4.78 10.01 -15.33
C VAL A 8 -4.01 11.25 -15.83
N ALA A 9 -4.71 12.26 -16.34
CA ALA A 9 -4.07 13.51 -16.77
C ALA A 9 -3.49 14.32 -15.59
N ALA A 10 -4.14 14.34 -14.43
CA ALA A 10 -3.64 15.02 -13.23
C ALA A 10 -2.40 14.31 -12.66
N SER A 11 -2.39 12.98 -12.64
CA SER A 11 -1.25 12.18 -12.19
C SER A 11 -0.06 12.31 -13.16
N VAL A 12 -0.30 12.24 -14.47
CA VAL A 12 0.73 12.49 -15.49
C VAL A 12 1.26 13.93 -15.42
N CYS A 13 0.41 14.92 -15.08
CA CYS A 13 0.87 16.30 -14.87
C CYS A 13 1.74 16.44 -13.61
N ALA A 14 1.47 15.69 -12.54
CA ALA A 14 2.30 15.71 -11.33
C ALA A 14 3.70 15.14 -11.62
N VAL A 15 3.78 14.00 -12.32
CA VAL A 15 5.06 13.42 -12.77
C VAL A 15 5.80 14.36 -13.71
N SER A 16 5.09 15.02 -14.65
CA SER A 16 5.70 16.01 -15.56
C SER A 16 6.20 17.26 -14.83
N PHE A 17 5.61 17.62 -13.67
CA PHE A 17 6.06 18.77 -12.87
C PHE A 17 7.35 18.43 -12.09
N VAL A 18 7.49 17.20 -11.60
CA VAL A 18 8.72 16.75 -10.94
C VAL A 18 9.86 16.66 -11.96
N SER A 19 9.64 16.04 -13.11
CA SER A 19 10.65 15.95 -14.17
C SER A 19 11.05 17.29 -14.77
N SER A 20 10.14 18.29 -14.83
CA SER A 20 10.47 19.63 -15.31
C SER A 20 11.16 20.50 -14.25
N ALA A 21 10.94 20.25 -12.96
CA ALA A 21 11.63 20.96 -11.88
C ALA A 21 13.11 20.56 -11.75
N VAL A 22 13.44 19.32 -12.12
CA VAL A 22 14.84 18.84 -12.17
C VAL A 22 15.58 19.31 -13.44
N ALA A 23 14.85 19.66 -14.51
CA ALA A 23 15.46 20.03 -15.80
C ALA A 23 15.77 21.52 -15.97
N GLU A 24 15.50 22.39 -15.00
CA GLU A 24 15.70 23.85 -15.09
C GLU A 24 16.92 24.37 -14.27
N GLU A 25 18.00 23.63 -14.14
CA GLU A 25 19.29 24.18 -13.73
C GLU A 25 20.23 24.39 -14.92
N ASP A 26 20.24 25.63 -15.37
CA ASP A 26 21.32 26.39 -16.03
C ASP A 26 22.00 25.77 -17.24
N VAL A 27 21.36 25.78 -18.40
CA VAL A 27 22.08 25.68 -19.68
C VAL A 27 22.69 27.04 -20.03
N SER A 28 23.91 27.28 -19.55
CA SER A 28 24.78 28.35 -20.09
C SER A 28 25.04 28.11 -21.58
N LYS A 29 24.66 29.08 -22.38
CA LYS A 29 24.84 29.09 -23.85
C LYS A 29 26.28 29.41 -24.24
N ASP A 30 27.23 28.56 -23.95
CA ASP A 30 28.53 28.63 -24.67
C ASP A 30 29.31 27.31 -24.42
N GLY A 31 29.38 26.51 -25.49
CA GLY A 31 30.27 25.40 -25.60
C GLY A 31 29.67 24.01 -25.38
N VAL A 32 28.95 23.53 -26.40
CA VAL A 32 28.62 22.10 -26.49
C VAL A 32 29.93 21.33 -26.66
N GLN A 33 30.52 20.83 -25.60
CA GLN A 33 31.51 19.79 -25.65
C GLN A 33 30.80 18.51 -26.15
N LYS A 34 31.27 17.95 -27.23
CA LYS A 34 30.82 16.62 -27.66
C LYS A 34 31.35 15.62 -26.63
N VAL A 35 30.48 15.16 -25.73
CA VAL A 35 30.74 13.99 -24.89
C VAL A 35 31.04 12.82 -25.80
N THR A 36 32.17 12.16 -25.63
CA THR A 36 32.50 10.96 -26.38
C THR A 36 31.67 9.77 -25.87
N ALA A 37 31.47 8.76 -26.69
CA ALA A 37 30.69 7.57 -26.30
C ALA A 37 31.25 6.92 -25.00
N ASP A 38 32.57 6.95 -24.83
CA ASP A 38 33.23 6.43 -23.63
C ASP A 38 33.00 7.30 -22.36
N GLU A 39 32.78 8.62 -22.53
CA GLU A 39 32.40 9.54 -21.44
C GLU A 39 30.92 9.43 -21.09
N ALA A 40 30.08 9.08 -22.05
CA ALA A 40 28.67 8.79 -21.84
C ALA A 40 28.49 7.45 -21.08
N GLU A 41 29.23 6.40 -21.44
CA GLU A 41 29.27 5.13 -20.74
C GLU A 41 29.79 5.28 -19.29
N ALA A 42 30.78 6.15 -19.04
CA ALA A 42 31.29 6.45 -17.69
C ALA A 42 30.31 7.29 -16.85
N LEU A 43 29.38 8.00 -17.47
CA LEU A 43 28.31 8.73 -16.77
C LEU A 43 27.10 7.84 -16.47
N GLU A 44 26.92 6.73 -17.21
CA GLU A 44 25.89 5.73 -16.92
C GLU A 44 26.29 4.77 -15.77
N GLU A 45 27.60 4.66 -15.43
CA GLU A 45 28.07 3.82 -14.31
C GLU A 45 28.03 4.52 -12.92
N GLU A 46 27.65 5.81 -12.83
CA GLU A 46 27.56 6.57 -11.57
C GLU A 46 26.14 7.06 -11.26
N ASP A 47 25.11 6.40 -11.76
CA ASP A 47 23.75 6.69 -11.29
C ASP A 47 23.50 5.89 -9.99
N ASP A 48 24.02 6.43 -8.90
CA ASP A 48 23.92 5.90 -7.53
C ASP A 48 22.48 5.93 -6.98
N GLY A 49 21.47 5.83 -7.85
CA GLY A 49 20.07 5.59 -7.46
C GLY A 49 19.54 6.43 -6.26
N TRP A 50 20.06 7.65 -6.09
CA TRP A 50 19.70 8.51 -4.96
C TRP A 50 18.25 9.00 -5.00
N PHE A 51 17.58 8.81 -6.12
CA PHE A 51 16.20 9.23 -6.37
C PHE A 51 15.45 8.15 -7.11
N GLU A 52 14.31 7.77 -6.57
CA GLU A 52 13.35 6.87 -7.18
C GLU A 52 11.96 7.49 -7.12
N ALA A 53 11.16 7.33 -8.15
CA ALA A 53 9.78 7.75 -8.17
C ALA A 53 8.93 6.78 -8.98
N GLY A 54 7.66 6.67 -8.67
CA GLY A 54 6.80 5.80 -9.43
C GLY A 54 5.33 6.15 -9.35
N PHE A 55 4.58 5.42 -10.16
CA PHE A 55 3.14 5.50 -10.24
C PHE A 55 2.56 4.10 -10.36
N ASP A 56 1.74 3.72 -9.38
CA ASP A 56 1.05 2.44 -9.34
C ASP A 56 -0.45 2.64 -9.57
N VAL A 57 -1.07 1.69 -10.25
CA VAL A 57 -2.53 1.63 -10.40
C VAL A 57 -3.01 0.23 -10.16
N ASP A 58 -3.80 0.05 -9.12
CA ASP A 58 -4.41 -1.20 -8.77
C ASP A 58 -5.91 -1.19 -9.10
N LEU A 59 -6.38 -2.28 -9.71
CA LEU A 59 -7.77 -2.53 -9.98
C LEU A 59 -8.19 -3.82 -9.25
N PHE A 60 -8.80 -3.69 -8.09
CA PHE A 60 -9.16 -4.82 -7.24
C PHE A 60 -10.68 -5.04 -7.15
N SER A 61 -11.07 -6.30 -6.94
CA SER A 61 -12.46 -6.71 -6.73
C SER A 61 -12.98 -6.43 -5.31
N ALA A 62 -12.11 -5.94 -4.41
CA ALA A 62 -12.47 -5.50 -3.07
C ALA A 62 -11.47 -4.46 -2.56
N TYR A 63 -11.93 -3.60 -1.65
CA TYR A 63 -11.06 -2.77 -0.82
C TYR A 63 -10.87 -3.44 0.54
N VAL A 64 -9.63 -3.79 0.84
CA VAL A 64 -9.24 -4.39 2.12
C VAL A 64 -8.28 -3.45 2.83
N PHE A 65 -8.62 -3.09 4.07
CA PHE A 65 -7.78 -2.28 4.94
C PHE A 65 -7.52 -3.03 6.24
N ARG A 66 -6.27 -3.29 6.58
CA ARG A 66 -5.84 -3.96 7.82
C ARG A 66 -6.59 -5.27 8.08
N ASN A 67 -6.69 -6.09 7.03
CA ASN A 67 -7.41 -7.37 7.06
C ASN A 67 -8.92 -7.24 7.35
N ALA A 68 -9.49 -6.06 7.17
CA ALA A 68 -10.92 -5.86 7.12
C ALA A 68 -11.36 -5.56 5.67
N ILE A 69 -12.46 -6.15 5.28
CA ILE A 69 -13.07 -5.86 3.99
C ILE A 69 -13.92 -4.62 4.15
N ILE A 70 -13.45 -3.49 3.62
CA ILE A 70 -14.15 -2.20 3.67
C ILE A 70 -15.21 -2.11 2.56
N ASN A 71 -14.91 -2.71 1.42
CA ASN A 71 -15.83 -2.82 0.29
C ASN A 71 -15.54 -4.12 -0.48
N ASP A 72 -16.57 -4.89 -0.81
CA ASP A 72 -16.50 -6.13 -1.58
C ASP A 72 -16.80 -5.91 -3.08
N GLU A 73 -16.60 -4.70 -3.57
CA GLU A 73 -16.84 -4.30 -4.95
C GLU A 73 -15.57 -3.76 -5.62
N LEU A 74 -15.65 -3.59 -6.95
CA LEU A 74 -14.54 -3.14 -7.77
C LEU A 74 -14.06 -1.73 -7.37
N VAL A 75 -12.77 -1.63 -7.07
CA VAL A 75 -12.08 -0.39 -6.70
C VAL A 75 -10.90 -0.12 -7.63
N LEU A 76 -10.57 1.16 -7.79
CA LEU A 76 -9.36 1.64 -8.46
C LEU A 76 -8.52 2.39 -7.42
N GLN A 77 -7.25 2.02 -7.32
CA GLN A 77 -6.34 2.55 -6.30
C GLN A 77 -5.05 3.06 -6.94
N PRO A 78 -5.02 4.30 -7.42
CA PRO A 78 -3.79 4.93 -7.90
C PRO A 78 -2.91 5.38 -6.72
N CYS A 79 -1.60 5.23 -6.87
CA CYS A 79 -0.57 5.70 -5.96
C CYS A 79 0.54 6.40 -6.73
N VAL A 80 1.02 7.54 -6.23
CA VAL A 80 2.25 8.19 -6.68
C VAL A 80 3.21 8.22 -5.50
N TRP A 81 4.45 7.82 -5.71
CA TRP A 81 5.45 7.78 -4.65
C TRP A 81 6.78 8.36 -5.11
N VAL A 82 7.59 8.78 -4.15
CA VAL A 82 8.93 9.29 -4.35
C VAL A 82 9.80 8.95 -3.16
N ASP A 83 11.02 8.47 -3.42
CA ASP A 83 12.03 8.14 -2.44
C ASP A 83 13.37 8.76 -2.78
N PHE A 84 14.09 9.20 -1.76
CA PHE A 84 15.44 9.73 -1.83
C PHE A 84 16.34 8.90 -0.92
N THR A 85 17.35 8.25 -1.50
CA THR A 85 18.38 7.54 -0.75
C THR A 85 19.52 8.51 -0.42
N LEU A 86 19.75 8.72 0.85
CA LEU A 86 20.78 9.60 1.37
C LEU A 86 21.84 8.77 2.09
N PHE A 87 23.12 9.04 1.80
CA PHE A 87 24.25 8.36 2.45
C PHE A 87 24.22 6.83 2.30
N ASP A 88 23.70 6.31 1.21
CA ASP A 88 23.65 4.89 0.82
C ASP A 88 22.86 3.97 1.77
N PHE A 89 22.33 4.50 2.88
CA PHE A 89 21.62 3.70 3.89
C PHE A 89 20.32 4.31 4.40
N LEU A 90 20.08 5.59 4.14
CA LEU A 90 18.94 6.33 4.68
C LEU A 90 17.98 6.70 3.56
N THR A 91 16.76 6.19 3.60
CA THR A 91 15.69 6.55 2.66
C THR A 91 14.75 7.56 3.30
N VAL A 92 14.40 8.61 2.57
CA VAL A 92 13.36 9.57 2.95
C VAL A 92 12.40 9.71 1.78
N GLY A 93 11.13 9.48 2.03
CA GLY A 93 10.16 9.51 0.95
C GLY A 93 8.73 9.70 1.39
N GLY A 94 7.84 9.48 0.44
CA GLY A 94 6.42 9.55 0.70
C GLY A 94 5.57 9.20 -0.50
N ASN A 95 4.29 9.06 -0.25
CA ASN A 95 3.35 8.77 -1.31
C ASN A 95 2.01 9.49 -1.11
N VAL A 96 1.25 9.52 -2.18
CA VAL A 96 -0.16 9.91 -2.21
C VAL A 96 -0.93 8.75 -2.84
N TRP A 97 -1.76 8.13 -2.05
CA TRP A 97 -2.62 7.04 -2.47
C TRP A 97 -4.08 7.46 -2.45
N GLN A 98 -4.89 6.89 -3.35
CA GLN A 98 -6.32 7.18 -3.42
C GLN A 98 -7.12 5.89 -3.59
N ASN A 99 -8.35 5.91 -3.09
CA ASN A 99 -9.32 4.85 -3.36
C ASN A 99 -10.56 5.40 -4.08
N TRP A 100 -10.98 4.71 -5.13
CA TRP A 100 -12.14 5.03 -5.97
C TRP A 100 -13.06 3.83 -6.06
N TYR A 101 -14.28 3.96 -5.61
CA TYR A 101 -15.32 2.95 -5.87
C TYR A 101 -15.80 3.05 -7.31
N LEU A 102 -15.60 2.01 -8.11
CA LEU A 102 -16.03 1.98 -9.52
C LEU A 102 -17.45 1.46 -9.69
N THR A 103 -17.94 0.68 -8.73
CA THR A 103 -19.29 0.16 -8.71
C THR A 103 -20.02 0.61 -7.46
N ASN A 104 -21.34 0.61 -7.49
CA ASN A 104 -22.15 1.26 -6.46
C ASN A 104 -23.36 0.41 -6.10
N ARG A 105 -23.14 -0.73 -5.45
CA ARG A 105 -24.22 -1.57 -4.93
C ARG A 105 -24.65 -1.16 -3.52
N GLN A 106 -23.76 -0.63 -2.73
CA GLN A 106 -24.07 -0.13 -1.38
C GLN A 106 -24.70 1.26 -1.44
N LYS A 107 -25.83 1.37 -2.12
CA LYS A 107 -26.59 2.60 -2.21
C LYS A 107 -27.44 2.80 -0.95
N ALA A 108 -26.87 3.24 0.14
CA ALA A 108 -27.69 3.98 1.08
C ALA A 108 -27.93 5.42 0.56
N ASP A 109 -26.98 6.06 -0.10
CA ASP A 109 -27.02 7.50 -0.39
C ASP A 109 -26.79 7.93 -1.84
N GLY A 110 -26.73 7.02 -2.78
CA GLY A 110 -26.87 7.37 -4.21
C GLY A 110 -25.69 8.01 -4.92
N VAL A 111 -24.48 7.98 -4.38
CA VAL A 111 -23.29 8.59 -5.01
C VAL A 111 -22.43 7.54 -5.73
N PRO A 112 -22.42 7.51 -7.07
CA PRO A 112 -21.62 6.57 -7.84
C PRO A 112 -20.28 7.13 -8.28
N ASN A 113 -19.28 6.24 -8.43
CA ASN A 113 -17.98 6.51 -9.06
C ASN A 113 -17.23 7.69 -8.45
N GLU A 114 -17.03 7.68 -7.15
CA GLU A 114 -16.34 8.76 -6.47
C GLU A 114 -15.09 8.27 -5.74
N MET A 115 -14.08 9.14 -5.73
CA MET A 115 -12.96 9.05 -4.82
C MET A 115 -13.51 9.21 -3.40
N ASN A 116 -13.29 8.23 -2.56
CA ASN A 116 -13.78 8.24 -1.18
C ASN A 116 -12.68 8.46 -0.16
N GLU A 117 -11.41 8.23 -0.54
CA GLU A 117 -10.27 8.32 0.37
C GLU A 117 -9.04 8.84 -0.38
N THR A 118 -8.24 9.65 0.30
CA THR A 118 -6.90 10.06 -0.14
C THR A 118 -5.98 10.02 1.06
N ASP A 119 -4.90 9.26 0.95
CA ASP A 119 -3.92 9.10 2.00
C ASP A 119 -2.60 9.72 1.59
N PHE A 120 -1.97 10.37 2.56
CA PHE A 120 -0.63 10.93 2.44
C PHE A 120 0.26 10.20 3.41
N ASN A 121 1.36 9.69 2.90
CA ASN A 121 2.39 9.05 3.69
C ASN A 121 3.69 9.84 3.60
N LEU A 122 4.37 9.99 4.72
CA LEU A 122 5.77 10.42 4.77
C LEU A 122 6.55 9.40 5.59
N HIS A 123 7.71 8.99 5.12
CA HIS A 123 8.54 8.04 5.83
C HIS A 123 10.02 8.39 5.80
N ILE A 124 10.71 7.85 6.79
CA ILE A 124 12.16 7.79 6.87
C ILE A 124 12.56 6.39 7.30
N GLY A 125 13.47 5.77 6.57
CA GLY A 125 13.90 4.40 6.84
C GLY A 125 15.39 4.24 6.64
N ALA A 126 15.94 3.17 7.21
CA ALA A 126 17.35 2.86 7.07
C ALA A 126 17.61 1.35 7.13
N ASN A 127 18.56 0.89 6.33
CA ASN A 127 19.22 -0.40 6.53
C ASN A 127 20.12 -0.27 7.75
N ILE A 128 19.68 -0.82 8.90
CA ILE A 128 20.42 -0.75 10.17
C ILE A 128 21.41 -1.89 10.33
N TRP A 129 21.30 -2.90 9.51
CA TRP A 129 22.22 -4.02 9.41
C TRP A 129 22.05 -4.74 8.08
N GLU A 130 23.17 -5.17 7.48
CA GLU A 130 23.23 -5.89 6.22
C GLU A 130 24.49 -6.77 6.17
N THR A 131 24.40 -7.93 5.52
CA THR A 131 25.57 -8.79 5.26
C THR A 131 26.35 -8.29 4.04
N GLU A 132 27.63 -8.65 3.96
CA GLU A 132 28.51 -8.24 2.83
C GLU A 132 28.04 -8.78 1.46
N ASP A 133 27.26 -9.84 1.44
CA ASP A 133 26.66 -10.45 0.26
C ASP A 133 25.22 -9.98 0.01
N GLU A 134 24.72 -9.03 0.81
CA GLU A 134 23.37 -8.46 0.74
C GLU A 134 22.21 -9.48 0.86
N GLU A 135 22.53 -10.76 1.15
CA GLU A 135 21.51 -11.80 1.28
C GLU A 135 20.61 -11.60 2.51
N TYR A 136 21.11 -10.93 3.56
CA TYR A 136 20.36 -10.68 4.79
C TYR A 136 20.43 -9.22 5.15
N SER A 137 19.28 -8.60 5.36
CA SER A 137 19.23 -7.22 5.81
C SER A 137 18.17 -6.98 6.88
N LEU A 138 18.35 -5.94 7.66
CA LEU A 138 17.39 -5.45 8.65
C LEU A 138 17.11 -3.97 8.38
N TYR A 139 15.89 -3.69 7.94
CA TYR A 139 15.42 -2.36 7.63
C TYR A 139 14.47 -1.85 8.72
N LEU A 140 14.66 -0.60 9.13
CA LEU A 140 13.80 0.08 10.11
C LEU A 140 13.21 1.33 9.47
N GLN A 141 11.89 1.49 9.56
CA GLN A 141 11.17 2.65 9.00
C GLN A 141 10.27 3.29 10.06
N LEU A 142 10.31 4.60 10.14
CA LEU A 142 9.31 5.43 10.81
C LEU A 142 8.46 6.11 9.75
N GLN A 143 7.13 6.05 9.92
CA GLN A 143 6.16 6.50 8.94
C GLN A 143 5.07 7.33 9.62
N HIS A 144 4.61 8.37 8.95
CA HIS A 144 3.44 9.14 9.37
C HIS A 144 2.39 9.12 8.27
N ASP A 145 1.17 8.71 8.61
CA ASP A 145 0.04 8.58 7.71
C ASP A 145 -1.04 9.59 8.06
N TRP A 146 -1.54 10.26 7.03
CA TRP A 146 -2.75 11.09 7.06
C TRP A 146 -3.79 10.44 6.16
N TYR A 147 -4.87 9.92 6.77
CA TYR A 147 -6.01 9.38 6.06
C TYR A 147 -7.07 10.45 5.93
N THR A 148 -7.49 10.76 4.70
CA THR A 148 -8.51 11.77 4.45
C THR A 148 -9.71 11.14 3.74
N TYR A 149 -10.86 11.24 4.38
CA TYR A 149 -12.11 10.67 3.90
C TYR A 149 -13.02 11.78 3.37
N ARG A 150 -13.78 11.49 2.33
CA ARG A 150 -14.61 12.51 1.66
C ARG A 150 -15.95 12.75 2.32
N TYR A 151 -16.50 11.77 3.01
CA TYR A 151 -17.84 11.83 3.61
C TYR A 151 -17.74 11.57 5.11
N ASP A 152 -18.62 12.09 5.89
CA ASP A 152 -18.94 11.94 7.32
C ASP A 152 -17.95 11.19 8.27
N PHE A 153 -16.81 10.75 7.75
CA PHE A 153 -15.72 10.19 8.54
C PHE A 153 -14.69 11.26 8.87
N ASP A 154 -14.31 11.31 10.12
CA ASP A 154 -13.22 12.17 10.55
C ASP A 154 -11.88 11.70 9.92
N ASN A 155 -11.10 12.64 9.39
CA ASN A 155 -9.74 12.35 8.97
C ASN A 155 -8.96 11.76 10.14
N SER A 156 -8.06 10.81 9.87
CA SER A 156 -7.26 10.19 10.90
C SER A 156 -5.76 10.32 10.63
N ASN A 157 -4.99 10.22 11.71
CA ASN A 157 -3.53 10.32 11.66
C ASN A 157 -2.91 9.21 12.47
N GLU A 158 -1.85 8.62 11.93
CA GLU A 158 -1.10 7.55 12.57
C GLU A 158 0.40 7.79 12.49
N LEU A 159 1.11 7.26 13.47
CA LEU A 159 2.55 7.10 13.44
C LEU A 159 2.87 5.62 13.49
N ALA A 160 3.61 5.12 12.53
CA ALA A 160 3.98 3.72 12.42
C ALA A 160 5.49 3.52 12.52
N LEU A 161 5.88 2.41 13.17
CA LEU A 161 7.24 1.91 13.20
C LEU A 161 7.24 0.52 12.60
N ARG A 162 8.00 0.31 11.53
CA ARG A 162 8.11 -0.95 10.80
C ARG A 162 9.54 -1.46 10.85
N LEU A 163 9.68 -2.75 11.10
CA LEU A 163 10.92 -3.50 11.08
C LEU A 163 10.78 -4.63 10.07
N GLU A 164 11.70 -4.74 9.14
CA GLU A 164 11.74 -5.80 8.13
C GLU A 164 13.07 -6.53 8.18
N PHE A 165 13.00 -7.84 8.19
CA PHE A 165 14.14 -8.73 8.03
C PHE A 165 14.03 -9.45 6.70
N THR A 166 14.93 -9.15 5.79
CA THR A 166 15.04 -9.78 4.47
C THR A 166 16.03 -10.94 4.53
N ASN A 167 15.71 -12.02 3.86
CA ASN A 167 16.61 -13.16 3.67
C ASN A 167 16.19 -13.95 2.41
N PRO A 168 17.02 -14.84 1.87
CA PRO A 168 16.74 -15.54 0.61
C PRO A 168 15.52 -16.46 0.62
N PHE A 169 14.99 -16.82 1.79
CA PHE A 169 13.92 -17.80 1.92
C PHE A 169 12.55 -17.15 2.07
N VAL A 170 12.41 -16.27 3.07
CA VAL A 170 11.15 -15.57 3.35
C VAL A 170 11.43 -14.34 4.21
N GLY A 171 11.09 -13.17 3.72
CA GLY A 171 11.14 -11.93 4.50
C GLY A 171 10.12 -11.96 5.64
N VAL A 172 10.50 -11.38 6.78
CA VAL A 172 9.65 -11.27 7.97
C VAL A 172 9.52 -9.80 8.32
N TYR A 173 8.30 -9.33 8.58
CA TYR A 173 8.14 -7.96 9.04
C TYR A 173 7.21 -7.86 10.25
N GLY A 174 7.39 -6.77 10.97
CA GLY A 174 6.48 -6.35 12.03
C GLY A 174 6.28 -4.84 11.99
N GLN A 175 5.06 -4.40 12.16
CA GLN A 175 4.70 -2.98 12.18
C GLN A 175 3.86 -2.68 13.41
N TYR A 176 4.24 -1.65 14.17
CA TYR A 176 3.43 -1.04 15.20
C TYR A 176 2.92 0.30 14.70
N SER A 177 1.62 0.54 14.80
CA SER A 177 1.00 1.81 14.42
C SER A 177 0.22 2.37 15.61
N GLN A 178 0.37 3.67 15.85
CA GLN A 178 -0.34 4.43 16.86
C GLN A 178 -1.21 5.47 16.19
N ALA A 179 -2.51 5.24 16.14
CA ALA A 179 -3.49 6.29 15.82
C ALA A 179 -3.59 7.26 17.00
N TYR A 180 -3.60 8.55 16.72
CA TYR A 180 -3.66 9.60 17.75
C TYR A 180 -4.75 10.63 17.49
N TYR A 181 -5.39 10.63 16.34
CA TYR A 181 -6.50 11.49 15.98
C TYR A 181 -7.42 10.79 14.95
N PRO A 182 -8.77 10.90 15.05
CA PRO A 182 -9.54 11.55 16.14
C PRO A 182 -9.57 10.70 17.41
N VAL A 183 -9.40 9.39 17.28
CA VAL A 183 -9.43 8.43 18.40
C VAL A 183 -8.06 7.81 18.60
N SER A 184 -7.56 7.80 19.82
CA SER A 184 -6.29 7.13 20.12
C SER A 184 -6.48 5.62 20.24
N GLY A 185 -5.63 4.87 19.54
CA GLY A 185 -5.60 3.42 19.59
C GLY A 185 -4.34 2.88 18.92
N CYS A 186 -3.97 1.64 19.18
CA CYS A 186 -2.80 1.02 18.58
C CYS A 186 -3.16 -0.21 17.76
N HIS A 187 -2.32 -0.45 16.76
CA HIS A 187 -2.39 -1.60 15.88
C HIS A 187 -1.00 -2.22 15.75
N PHE A 188 -0.95 -3.52 15.66
CA PHE A 188 0.27 -4.27 15.42
C PHE A 188 0.02 -5.30 14.33
N GLU A 189 0.94 -5.38 13.36
CA GLU A 189 0.91 -6.35 12.27
C GLU A 189 2.20 -7.14 12.25
N VAL A 190 2.11 -8.42 11.98
CA VAL A 190 3.25 -9.28 11.64
C VAL A 190 2.96 -10.00 10.35
N GLY A 191 3.99 -10.17 9.53
CA GLY A 191 3.82 -10.84 8.26
C GLY A 191 5.07 -11.51 7.74
N LEU A 192 4.84 -12.29 6.70
CA LEU A 192 5.84 -12.97 5.89
C LEU A 192 5.61 -12.54 4.45
N ALA A 193 6.67 -12.14 3.77
CA ALA A 193 6.59 -11.77 2.36
C ALA A 193 7.84 -12.26 1.62
N GLN A 194 7.66 -12.70 0.39
CA GLN A 194 8.76 -13.05 -0.48
C GLN A 194 8.33 -12.96 -1.93
N ASP A 195 9.20 -12.40 -2.73
CA ASP A 195 9.12 -12.41 -4.18
C ASP A 195 10.28 -13.20 -4.76
N TRP A 196 10.03 -13.99 -5.79
CA TRP A 196 11.03 -14.81 -6.46
C TRP A 196 10.98 -14.53 -7.96
N ASN A 197 12.14 -14.25 -8.55
CA ASN A 197 12.29 -14.26 -9.99
C ASN A 197 12.20 -15.69 -10.52
N VAL A 198 11.31 -15.95 -11.47
CA VAL A 198 11.04 -17.31 -11.97
C VAL A 198 12.22 -17.84 -12.80
N GLY A 199 12.92 -16.97 -13.54
CA GLY A 199 14.11 -17.34 -14.29
C GLY A 199 15.24 -17.81 -13.40
N GLU A 200 15.50 -17.09 -12.31
CA GLU A 200 16.51 -17.47 -11.30
C GLU A 200 16.16 -18.78 -10.60
N LEU A 201 14.90 -18.94 -10.15
CA LEU A 201 14.43 -20.19 -9.52
C LEU A 201 14.60 -21.42 -10.39
N LEU A 202 14.47 -21.25 -11.72
CA LEU A 202 14.55 -22.34 -12.69
C LEU A 202 15.91 -22.42 -13.37
N GLU A 203 16.88 -21.58 -12.97
CA GLU A 203 18.20 -21.46 -13.63
C GLU A 203 18.05 -21.32 -15.15
N SER A 204 17.12 -20.49 -15.60
CA SER A 204 16.69 -20.39 -16.99
C SER A 204 17.34 -19.21 -17.71
N GLU A 205 17.81 -19.41 -18.92
CA GLU A 205 18.27 -18.34 -19.82
C GLU A 205 17.11 -17.72 -20.64
N ASN A 206 15.86 -18.06 -20.32
CA ASN A 206 14.70 -17.57 -21.08
C ASN A 206 14.30 -16.17 -20.59
N ASP A 207 14.42 -15.16 -21.47
CA ASP A 207 14.10 -13.75 -21.17
C ASP A 207 12.68 -13.55 -20.61
N ILE A 208 11.70 -14.35 -21.02
CA ILE A 208 10.33 -14.24 -20.51
C ILE A 208 10.29 -14.68 -19.04
N LEU A 209 10.99 -15.74 -18.67
CA LEU A 209 11.03 -16.24 -17.29
C LEU A 209 11.84 -15.31 -16.38
N ASN A 210 12.87 -14.67 -16.90
CA ASN A 210 13.71 -13.71 -16.18
C ASN A 210 12.97 -12.39 -15.87
N ARG A 211 11.91 -12.09 -16.61
CA ARG A 211 11.02 -10.94 -16.38
C ARG A 211 9.77 -11.29 -15.58
N LEU A 212 9.63 -12.54 -15.16
CA LEU A 212 8.46 -13.04 -14.44
C LEU A 212 8.81 -13.19 -12.95
N THR A 213 8.03 -12.55 -12.09
CA THR A 213 8.13 -12.66 -10.64
C THR A 213 6.87 -13.30 -10.07
N VAL A 214 7.04 -14.24 -9.16
CA VAL A 214 5.97 -14.77 -8.32
C VAL A 214 6.20 -14.35 -6.89
N GLY A 215 5.14 -13.87 -6.23
CA GLY A 215 5.22 -13.37 -4.88
C GLY A 215 4.18 -14.01 -3.97
N PHE A 216 4.49 -13.98 -2.69
CA PHE A 216 3.64 -14.40 -1.60
C PHE A 216 3.71 -13.37 -0.49
N ASP A 217 2.57 -13.09 0.13
CA ASP A 217 2.48 -12.28 1.33
C ASP A 217 1.42 -12.88 2.26
N TRP A 218 1.71 -12.94 3.53
CA TRP A 218 0.78 -13.33 4.57
C TRP A 218 0.97 -12.46 5.80
N ASN A 219 -0.11 -11.95 6.34
CA ASN A 219 -0.06 -11.16 7.56
C ASN A 219 -1.22 -11.46 8.52
N VAL A 220 -1.00 -11.10 9.76
CA VAL A 220 -1.99 -11.11 10.83
C VAL A 220 -1.91 -9.79 11.56
N ASN A 221 -3.06 -9.21 11.86
CA ASN A 221 -3.14 -7.97 12.61
C ASN A 221 -3.73 -8.16 14.02
N PHE A 222 -3.31 -7.28 14.90
CA PHE A 222 -3.77 -7.15 16.29
C PHE A 222 -4.03 -5.68 16.58
N GLY A 223 -4.96 -5.37 17.46
CA GLY A 223 -5.24 -3.99 17.82
C GLY A 223 -5.80 -3.84 19.21
N SER A 224 -5.72 -2.61 19.73
CA SER A 224 -6.54 -2.24 20.88
C SER A 224 -8.01 -2.20 20.47
N GLY A 225 -8.91 -2.51 21.39
CA GLY A 225 -10.34 -2.54 21.12
C GLY A 225 -10.84 -1.23 20.53
N ARG A 226 -10.35 -0.08 21.02
CA ARG A 226 -10.65 1.22 20.45
C ARG A 226 -10.23 1.36 18.99
N PHE A 227 -9.05 0.84 18.65
CA PHE A 227 -8.56 0.88 17.28
C PHE A 227 -9.41 -0.02 16.37
N LEU A 228 -9.65 -1.26 16.79
CA LEU A 228 -10.45 -2.22 16.02
C LEU A 228 -11.88 -1.73 15.80
N THR A 229 -12.48 -1.09 16.83
CA THR A 229 -13.83 -0.52 16.75
C THR A 229 -13.90 0.69 15.81
N ASN A 230 -13.01 1.67 15.97
CA ASN A 230 -13.16 2.96 15.31
C ASN A 230 -12.55 3.02 13.91
N TYR A 231 -11.58 2.15 13.62
CA TYR A 231 -10.84 2.21 12.36
C TYR A 231 -10.96 0.97 11.49
N VAL A 232 -11.51 -0.15 12.02
CA VAL A 232 -11.43 -1.41 11.28
C VAL A 232 -12.78 -2.12 11.14
N TYR A 233 -13.43 -2.50 12.23
CA TYR A 233 -14.59 -3.41 12.18
C TYR A 233 -15.92 -2.78 12.62
N GLY A 234 -15.91 -1.64 13.28
CA GLY A 234 -17.07 -1.06 13.91
C GLY A 234 -17.36 -1.60 15.31
N PRO A 235 -18.39 -1.08 16.00
CA PRO A 235 -18.77 -1.49 17.34
C PRO A 235 -19.49 -2.85 17.35
N VAL A 236 -19.52 -3.49 18.52
CA VAL A 236 -20.39 -4.65 18.78
C VAL A 236 -21.69 -4.19 19.44
N PRO A 237 -22.80 -4.92 19.25
CA PRO A 237 -24.03 -4.63 19.97
C PRO A 237 -23.84 -4.92 21.46
N GLY A 238 -24.02 -3.91 22.29
CA GLY A 238 -24.07 -4.05 23.74
C GLY A 238 -25.43 -4.50 24.27
N ALA A 239 -25.80 -4.04 25.44
CA ALA A 239 -27.10 -4.35 26.02
C ALA A 239 -28.23 -3.65 25.23
N TYR A 240 -29.33 -4.37 25.00
CA TYR A 240 -30.52 -3.79 24.39
C TYR A 240 -31.19 -2.77 25.34
N ASP A 241 -31.35 -1.52 24.92
CA ASP A 241 -32.09 -0.51 25.62
C ASP A 241 -33.59 -0.52 25.18
N PRO A 242 -34.49 -1.05 25.99
CA PRO A 242 -35.92 -1.12 25.61
C PRO A 242 -36.65 0.24 25.59
N GLU A 243 -36.03 1.29 26.16
CA GLU A 243 -36.64 2.63 26.14
C GLU A 243 -36.30 3.38 24.85
N ALA A 244 -35.08 3.16 24.33
CA ALA A 244 -34.63 3.73 23.07
C ALA A 244 -34.96 2.84 21.86
N ASP A 245 -35.33 1.57 22.07
CA ASP A 245 -35.51 0.53 21.04
C ASP A 245 -34.21 0.31 20.20
N GLU A 246 -33.06 0.42 20.86
CA GLU A 246 -31.72 0.27 20.26
C GLU A 246 -30.77 -0.50 21.18
N TYR A 247 -29.66 -0.96 20.63
CA TYR A 247 -28.58 -1.55 21.40
C TYR A 247 -27.53 -0.48 21.75
N ASP A 248 -27.02 -0.53 22.97
CA ASP A 248 -25.81 0.21 23.29
C ASP A 248 -24.65 -0.29 22.41
N GLU A 249 -23.80 0.61 21.97
CA GLU A 249 -22.59 0.27 21.22
C GLU A 249 -21.42 0.09 22.18
N GLU A 250 -20.73 -1.05 22.06
CA GLU A 250 -19.56 -1.36 22.87
C GLU A 250 -18.30 -1.47 22.01
N CYS A 251 -17.17 -1.07 22.58
CA CYS A 251 -15.88 -1.30 21.94
C CYS A 251 -15.53 -2.78 21.92
N LEU A 252 -14.88 -3.21 20.83
CA LEU A 252 -14.23 -4.52 20.75
C LEU A 252 -13.18 -4.67 21.86
N SER A 253 -12.91 -5.91 22.26
CA SER A 253 -11.76 -6.22 23.14
C SER A 253 -10.44 -6.06 22.39
N ASP A 254 -9.36 -5.78 23.12
CA ASP A 254 -8.01 -5.84 22.59
C ASP A 254 -7.69 -7.26 22.11
N GLY A 255 -7.08 -7.39 20.93
CA GLY A 255 -6.71 -8.70 20.44
C GLY A 255 -6.47 -8.81 18.95
N ILE A 256 -6.65 -10.04 18.47
CA ILE A 256 -6.48 -10.37 17.06
C ILE A 256 -7.65 -9.82 16.24
N GLY A 257 -7.32 -9.17 15.12
CA GLY A 257 -8.32 -8.66 14.18
C GLY A 257 -8.57 -9.64 13.04
N GLY A 258 -7.67 -9.69 12.09
CA GLY A 258 -7.81 -10.49 10.88
C GLY A 258 -6.50 -10.98 10.30
N THR A 259 -6.60 -11.67 9.17
CA THR A 259 -5.46 -12.16 8.39
C THR A 259 -5.72 -12.02 6.91
N THR A 260 -4.67 -11.75 6.15
CA THR A 260 -4.68 -11.81 4.69
C THR A 260 -3.55 -12.70 4.21
N ILE A 261 -3.83 -13.54 3.24
CA ILE A 261 -2.85 -14.29 2.47
C ILE A 261 -3.05 -13.94 1.00
N GLN A 262 -1.98 -13.63 0.29
CA GLN A 262 -2.03 -13.28 -1.13
C GLN A 262 -0.90 -13.90 -1.92
N GLY A 263 -1.20 -14.28 -3.16
CA GLY A 263 -0.25 -14.62 -4.18
C GLY A 263 -0.20 -13.51 -5.23
N LYS A 264 0.98 -13.23 -5.72
CA LYS A 264 1.25 -12.20 -6.73
C LYS A 264 1.93 -12.82 -7.94
N LEU A 265 1.63 -12.30 -9.11
CA LEU A 265 2.32 -12.59 -10.35
C LEU A 265 2.60 -11.26 -11.03
N ALA A 266 3.85 -10.97 -11.34
CA ALA A 266 4.24 -9.76 -12.02
C ALA A 266 5.11 -10.08 -13.23
N TYR A 267 4.97 -9.30 -14.30
CA TYR A 267 5.76 -9.39 -15.50
C TYR A 267 6.31 -8.01 -15.86
N GLU A 268 7.60 -7.89 -15.90
CA GLU A 268 8.31 -6.71 -16.32
C GLU A 268 8.28 -6.61 -17.86
N VAL A 269 7.48 -5.70 -18.37
CA VAL A 269 7.34 -5.47 -19.82
C VAL A 269 8.58 -4.77 -20.37
N CYS A 270 9.11 -3.82 -19.62
CA CYS A 270 10.40 -3.16 -19.82
C CYS A 270 10.87 -2.60 -18.47
N ASP A 271 12.09 -2.10 -18.40
CA ASP A 271 12.79 -1.64 -17.19
C ASP A 271 11.98 -0.66 -16.29
N HIS A 272 11.01 0.02 -16.86
CA HIS A 272 10.16 1.01 -16.17
C HIS A 272 8.68 0.65 -16.14
N PHE A 273 8.28 -0.52 -16.62
CA PHE A 273 6.87 -0.86 -16.74
C PHE A 273 6.60 -2.31 -16.39
N THR A 274 5.86 -2.52 -15.31
CA THR A 274 5.43 -3.83 -14.82
C THR A 274 3.92 -3.96 -14.83
N ILE A 275 3.43 -5.12 -15.23
CA ILE A 275 2.03 -5.51 -15.09
C ILE A 275 1.94 -6.69 -14.15
N GLY A 276 0.93 -6.73 -13.30
CA GLY A 276 0.77 -7.76 -12.29
C GLY A 276 -0.67 -8.20 -12.09
N ALA A 277 -0.80 -9.30 -11.40
CA ALA A 277 -2.07 -9.83 -10.92
C ALA A 277 -1.91 -10.31 -9.48
N VAL A 278 -2.97 -10.12 -8.69
CA VAL A 278 -3.05 -10.56 -7.29
C VAL A 278 -4.27 -11.43 -7.11
N LEU A 279 -4.12 -12.49 -6.32
CA LEU A 279 -5.21 -13.28 -5.78
C LEU A 279 -5.00 -13.42 -4.27
N ALA A 280 -6.01 -13.06 -3.49
CA ALA A 280 -5.90 -13.02 -2.04
C ALA A 280 -7.14 -13.58 -1.35
N PHE A 281 -6.92 -14.00 -0.11
CA PHE A 281 -7.98 -14.35 0.84
C PHE A 281 -7.78 -13.58 2.14
N THR A 282 -8.83 -12.89 2.56
CA THR A 282 -8.87 -12.13 3.82
C THR A 282 -9.94 -12.72 4.73
N SER A 283 -9.61 -12.87 6.02
CA SER A 283 -10.53 -13.39 7.02
C SER A 283 -10.43 -12.60 8.33
N VAL A 284 -11.58 -12.23 8.88
CA VAL A 284 -11.72 -11.69 10.23
C VAL A 284 -11.63 -12.84 11.21
N LEU A 285 -10.64 -12.82 12.11
CA LEU A 285 -10.34 -13.94 13.02
C LEU A 285 -11.03 -13.84 14.38
N SER A 286 -11.24 -12.62 14.89
CA SER A 286 -11.93 -12.41 16.17
C SER A 286 -13.43 -12.68 16.06
N GLY A 287 -13.98 -13.40 17.02
CA GLY A 287 -15.43 -13.60 17.13
C GLY A 287 -16.18 -12.28 17.30
N GLU A 288 -15.72 -11.41 18.19
CA GLU A 288 -16.30 -10.08 18.42
C GLU A 288 -16.25 -9.19 17.16
N ALA A 289 -15.12 -9.21 16.45
CA ALA A 289 -15.00 -8.47 15.19
C ALA A 289 -15.95 -9.01 14.10
N ARG A 290 -16.17 -10.33 14.05
CA ARG A 290 -17.17 -10.94 13.16
C ARG A 290 -18.60 -10.54 13.50
N ASP A 291 -18.90 -10.43 14.81
CA ASP A 291 -20.21 -9.98 15.32
C ASP A 291 -20.41 -8.49 15.01
N ALA A 292 -19.38 -7.66 15.16
CA ALA A 292 -19.40 -6.24 14.78
C ALA A 292 -19.70 -6.05 13.29
N VAL A 293 -19.02 -6.77 12.41
CA VAL A 293 -19.25 -6.75 10.95
C VAL A 293 -20.72 -7.13 10.62
N GLU A 294 -21.28 -8.13 11.33
CA GLU A 294 -22.69 -8.52 11.15
C GLU A 294 -23.66 -7.46 11.67
N TYR A 295 -23.38 -6.88 12.83
CA TYR A 295 -24.18 -5.82 13.44
C TYR A 295 -24.27 -4.57 12.55
N MET A 296 -23.17 -4.18 11.93
CA MET A 296 -23.11 -3.07 10.96
C MET A 296 -23.91 -3.36 9.67
N GLY A 297 -24.52 -4.54 9.55
CA GLY A 297 -25.33 -4.95 8.41
C GLY A 297 -24.53 -5.36 7.18
N TYR A 298 -23.24 -5.59 7.32
CA TYR A 298 -22.39 -6.08 6.26
C TYR A 298 -22.66 -7.58 6.03
N GLY A 299 -22.62 -7.99 4.76
CA GLY A 299 -22.83 -9.38 4.37
C GLY A 299 -21.71 -10.33 4.78
N GLY A 300 -21.89 -11.63 4.54
CA GLY A 300 -20.87 -12.64 4.85
C GLY A 300 -19.52 -12.45 4.15
N SER A 301 -19.49 -11.77 3.00
CA SER A 301 -18.28 -11.38 2.26
C SER A 301 -17.35 -10.44 3.05
N TYR A 302 -17.87 -9.72 4.02
CA TYR A 302 -17.06 -8.85 4.90
C TYR A 302 -16.37 -9.60 6.04
N LYS A 303 -16.73 -10.86 6.29
CA LYS A 303 -16.06 -11.73 7.28
C LYS A 303 -14.94 -12.56 6.67
N ASP A 304 -15.18 -13.08 5.45
CA ASP A 304 -14.24 -13.92 4.71
C ASP A 304 -14.41 -13.59 3.22
N CYS A 305 -13.35 -13.15 2.58
CA CYS A 305 -13.40 -12.71 1.19
C CYS A 305 -12.21 -13.26 0.38
N VAL A 306 -12.53 -13.83 -0.79
CA VAL A 306 -11.53 -14.03 -1.84
C VAL A 306 -11.63 -12.85 -2.78
N TRP A 307 -10.52 -12.17 -2.98
CA TRP A 307 -10.45 -11.00 -3.86
C TRP A 307 -9.20 -11.07 -4.72
N GLY A 308 -9.13 -10.22 -5.72
CA GLY A 308 -7.96 -10.15 -6.58
C GLY A 308 -8.13 -9.06 -7.61
N GLY A 309 -7.12 -8.87 -8.43
CA GLY A 309 -7.13 -7.84 -9.44
C GLY A 309 -5.85 -7.73 -10.23
N LEU A 310 -5.75 -6.63 -10.93
CA LEU A 310 -4.63 -6.29 -11.80
C LEU A 310 -3.88 -5.09 -11.22
N GLN A 311 -2.58 -5.09 -11.43
CA GLN A 311 -1.66 -4.03 -11.02
C GLN A 311 -0.87 -3.54 -12.22
N VAL A 312 -0.63 -2.24 -12.28
CA VAL A 312 0.26 -1.60 -13.24
C VAL A 312 1.20 -0.72 -12.47
N LYS A 313 2.50 -0.85 -12.70
CA LYS A 313 3.55 -0.08 -12.06
C LYS A 313 4.44 0.58 -13.09
N LEU A 314 4.75 1.86 -12.87
CA LEU A 314 5.71 2.64 -13.63
C LEU A 314 6.75 3.20 -12.66
N ASP A 315 8.02 2.88 -12.89
CA ASP A 315 9.16 3.32 -12.08
C ASP A 315 10.07 4.23 -12.89
N PHE A 316 10.67 5.27 -12.26
CA PHE A 316 11.54 6.27 -12.90
C PHE A 316 12.74 6.57 -12.03
#